data_8a454d4df9156a0066f2ff4aae19cb11
#
_entry.id   8a454d4df9156a0066f2ff4aae19cb11
#
_cell.length_a   1.000
_cell.length_b   1.000
_cell.length_c   1.000
_cell.angle_alpha   90.00
_cell.angle_beta   90.00
_cell.angle_gamma   90.00
#
_symmetry.space_group_name_H-M   'P 1'
#
loop_
_entity.id
_entity.type
_entity.pdbx_description
1 polymer ?
#
loop_
_entity_poly.entity_id
_entity_poly.type
_entity_poly.pdbx_seq_one_letter_code
_entity_poly.pdbx_strand_id
1 'polypeptide(L)'
;MELKPKDLKLIETKKGLVGLLQSDHGKLNFAKALRTVKYENRIEQLQEELIKLQTWVAENKRKVVIVFEGRDAAGKGGAIRRIVEHLNPREHRIIALPKPNEVERGQWYFQRYVRQLPRAGEIVFFDRSWYNRAVVEPVNGFCTQEEYETFMNEVNDVEKMWINSGIYLIKIYFSITKEQQAKRFADIVNSPTKRWKYSSVDQKAQDLFDVYSAYKDVMFTKTNTDFAPWKIIDANKKYKARVEAMEYILSKIPYDDKNKRILKHQNLSLIHI
;
A
#
# COMPACT_ATOMS: atom_id res chain seq x y z
N MET A 1 14.15 -26.11 -15.96
CA MET A 1 14.46 -25.70 -14.57
C MET A 1 14.50 -26.98 -13.76
N GLU A 2 15.68 -27.39 -13.31
CA GLU A 2 15.82 -28.56 -12.42
C GLU A 2 15.25 -28.22 -11.04
N LEU A 3 14.31 -29.04 -10.56
CA LEU A 3 13.75 -28.94 -9.22
C LEU A 3 14.71 -29.57 -8.22
N LYS A 4 15.12 -28.80 -7.22
CA LYS A 4 15.94 -29.31 -6.11
C LYS A 4 15.07 -30.15 -5.16
N PRO A 5 15.61 -31.14 -4.42
CA PRO A 5 14.84 -31.96 -3.48
C PRO A 5 13.98 -31.15 -2.48
N LYS A 6 14.51 -30.00 -2.01
CA LYS A 6 13.77 -29.07 -1.16
C LYS A 6 12.54 -28.42 -1.83
N ASP A 7 12.59 -28.24 -3.14
CA ASP A 7 11.49 -27.65 -3.91
C ASP A 7 10.38 -28.69 -4.15
N LEU A 8 10.75 -29.97 -4.30
CA LEU A 8 9.78 -31.08 -4.35
C LEU A 8 9.00 -31.21 -3.04
N LYS A 9 9.67 -31.19 -1.89
CA LYS A 9 9.02 -31.22 -0.57
C LYS A 9 8.04 -30.06 -0.38
N LEU A 10 8.31 -28.86 -0.91
CA LEU A 10 7.37 -27.73 -0.86
C LEU A 10 6.15 -27.96 -1.77
N ILE A 11 6.32 -28.61 -2.92
CA ILE A 11 5.22 -28.92 -3.85
C ILE A 11 4.33 -30.04 -3.31
N GLU A 12 4.86 -30.97 -2.54
CA GLU A 12 4.11 -32.06 -1.88
C GLU A 12 3.20 -31.55 -0.76
N THR A 13 3.36 -30.31 -0.31
CA THR A 13 2.43 -29.71 0.66
C THR A 13 1.05 -29.45 0.07
N LYS A 14 -0.01 -29.40 0.92
CA LYS A 14 -1.37 -29.04 0.48
C LYS A 14 -1.41 -27.76 -0.35
N LYS A 15 -0.62 -26.73 0.04
CA LYS A 15 -0.50 -25.46 -0.69
C LYS A 15 0.16 -25.65 -2.06
N GLY A 16 1.18 -26.52 -2.14
CA GLY A 16 1.89 -26.84 -3.37
C GLY A 16 1.00 -27.58 -4.37
N LEU A 17 0.26 -28.58 -3.91
CA LEU A 17 -0.70 -29.32 -4.73
C LEU A 17 -1.82 -28.42 -5.26
N VAL A 18 -2.38 -27.55 -4.42
CA VAL A 18 -3.37 -26.56 -4.85
C VAL A 18 -2.78 -25.63 -5.91
N GLY A 19 -1.54 -25.17 -5.74
CA GLY A 19 -0.84 -24.35 -6.73
C GLY A 19 -0.61 -25.06 -8.07
N LEU A 20 -0.39 -26.39 -8.06
CA LEU A 20 -0.30 -27.21 -9.27
C LEU A 20 -1.66 -27.34 -9.98
N LEU A 21 -2.72 -27.59 -9.23
CA LEU A 21 -4.07 -27.74 -9.77
C LEU A 21 -4.63 -26.44 -10.35
N GLN A 22 -4.16 -25.28 -9.87
CA GLN A 22 -4.53 -23.94 -10.36
C GLN A 22 -3.70 -23.49 -11.58
N SER A 23 -2.86 -24.35 -12.15
CA SER A 23 -2.09 -24.01 -13.34
C SER A 23 -2.98 -23.89 -14.58
N ASP A 24 -2.73 -22.85 -15.43
CA ASP A 24 -3.56 -22.53 -16.57
C ASP A 24 -3.56 -23.65 -17.65
N HIS A 25 -4.68 -23.91 -18.25
CA HIS A 25 -4.86 -24.77 -19.43
C HIS A 25 -4.41 -26.24 -19.29
N GLY A 26 -4.56 -26.85 -18.12
CA GLY A 26 -4.30 -28.28 -17.92
C GLY A 26 -2.84 -28.71 -17.98
N LYS A 27 -1.88 -27.76 -18.13
CA LYS A 27 -0.44 -28.05 -18.05
C LYS A 27 0.09 -27.73 -16.66
N LEU A 28 0.67 -28.72 -16.00
CA LEU A 28 1.30 -28.57 -14.70
C LEU A 28 2.49 -27.58 -14.79
N ASN A 29 2.37 -26.42 -14.13
CA ASN A 29 3.44 -25.42 -14.08
C ASN A 29 4.11 -25.43 -12.71
N PHE A 30 5.07 -26.32 -12.52
CA PHE A 30 5.83 -26.46 -11.27
C PHE A 30 6.51 -25.18 -10.81
N ALA A 31 7.03 -24.37 -11.74
CA ALA A 31 7.67 -23.09 -11.41
C ALA A 31 6.66 -22.07 -10.83
N LYS A 32 5.44 -22.03 -11.38
CA LYS A 32 4.35 -21.20 -10.88
C LYS A 32 3.88 -21.69 -9.50
N ALA A 33 3.70 -23.00 -9.33
CA ALA A 33 3.31 -23.61 -8.06
C ALA A 33 4.33 -23.33 -6.96
N LEU A 34 5.61 -23.59 -7.23
CA LEU A 34 6.69 -23.34 -6.27
C LEU A 34 6.77 -21.87 -5.86
N ARG A 35 6.63 -20.94 -6.82
CA ARG A 35 6.61 -19.52 -6.52
C ARG A 35 5.41 -19.14 -5.65
N THR A 36 4.24 -19.73 -5.91
CA THR A 36 3.03 -19.51 -5.11
C THR A 36 3.22 -19.98 -3.67
N VAL A 37 3.73 -21.19 -3.47
CA VAL A 37 3.99 -21.75 -2.13
C VAL A 37 5.00 -20.89 -1.36
N LYS A 38 6.12 -20.52 -2.00
CA LYS A 38 7.14 -19.65 -1.38
C LYS A 38 6.55 -18.28 -0.98
N TYR A 39 5.67 -17.72 -1.83
CA TYR A 39 4.97 -16.49 -1.54
C TYR A 39 4.01 -16.64 -0.37
N GLU A 40 3.13 -17.65 -0.37
CA GLU A 40 2.15 -17.83 0.71
C GLU A 40 2.82 -18.12 2.05
N ASN A 41 3.88 -18.94 2.08
CA ASN A 41 4.65 -19.17 3.30
C ASN A 41 5.32 -17.87 3.80
N ARG A 42 5.82 -17.03 2.88
CA ARG A 42 6.39 -15.73 3.26
C ARG A 42 5.36 -14.77 3.83
N ILE A 43 4.19 -14.69 3.20
CA ILE A 43 3.08 -13.86 3.69
C ILE A 43 2.63 -14.29 5.08
N GLU A 44 2.46 -15.59 5.33
CA GLU A 44 2.07 -16.13 6.62
C GLU A 44 3.05 -15.72 7.73
N GLN A 45 4.35 -15.86 7.51
CA GLN A 45 5.38 -15.41 8.44
C GLN A 45 5.31 -13.90 8.74
N LEU A 46 5.04 -13.08 7.71
CA LEU A 46 4.90 -11.63 7.88
C LEU A 46 3.59 -11.26 8.56
N GLN A 47 2.53 -12.02 8.35
CA GLN A 47 1.23 -11.84 9.04
C GLN A 47 1.36 -12.18 10.53
N GLU A 48 2.10 -13.22 10.90
CA GLU A 48 2.44 -13.51 12.32
C GLU A 48 3.17 -12.33 12.97
N GLU A 49 4.13 -11.73 12.28
CA GLU A 49 4.83 -10.54 12.78
C GLU A 49 3.91 -9.31 12.88
N LEU A 50 2.97 -9.13 11.94
CA LEU A 50 1.98 -8.06 11.99
C LEU A 50 1.01 -8.20 13.17
N ILE A 51 0.65 -9.42 13.56
CA ILE A 51 -0.14 -9.69 14.79
C ILE A 51 0.64 -9.24 16.02
N LYS A 52 1.92 -9.59 16.15
CA LYS A 52 2.77 -9.13 17.25
C LYS A 52 2.87 -7.60 17.29
N LEU A 53 3.06 -6.97 16.15
CA LEU A 53 3.07 -5.52 16.03
C LEU A 53 1.75 -4.90 16.50
N GLN A 54 0.60 -5.46 16.08
CA GLN A 54 -0.70 -4.95 16.52
C GLN A 54 -0.91 -5.12 18.03
N THR A 55 -0.55 -6.27 18.59
CA THR A 55 -0.62 -6.52 20.03
C THR A 55 0.22 -5.47 20.79
N TRP A 56 1.44 -5.24 20.33
CA TRP A 56 2.31 -4.22 20.94
C TRP A 56 1.73 -2.80 20.84
N VAL A 57 1.14 -2.45 19.69
CA VAL A 57 0.47 -1.14 19.49
C VAL A 57 -0.67 -0.98 20.48
N ALA A 58 -1.50 -2.00 20.66
CA ALA A 58 -2.64 -1.98 21.56
C ALA A 58 -2.21 -1.86 23.03
N GLU A 59 -1.30 -2.71 23.49
CA GLU A 59 -0.80 -2.76 24.87
C GLU A 59 -0.06 -1.47 25.27
N ASN A 60 0.77 -0.94 24.36
CA ASN A 60 1.54 0.28 24.59
C ASN A 60 0.77 1.56 24.21
N LYS A 61 -0.53 1.46 23.89
CA LYS A 61 -1.42 2.58 23.54
C LYS A 61 -0.82 3.48 22.44
N ARG A 62 -0.08 2.89 21.51
CA ARG A 62 0.53 3.63 20.40
C ARG A 62 -0.50 3.95 19.33
N LYS A 63 -0.20 4.93 18.51
CA LYS A 63 -1.06 5.39 17.41
C LYS A 63 -0.29 5.23 16.10
N VAL A 64 -0.85 4.49 15.14
CA VAL A 64 -0.16 4.20 13.88
C VAL A 64 -1.04 4.61 12.70
N VAL A 65 -0.46 5.36 11.77
CA VAL A 65 -1.07 5.73 10.49
C VAL A 65 -0.21 5.19 9.37
N ILE A 66 -0.82 4.43 8.46
CA ILE A 66 -0.14 3.88 7.29
C ILE A 66 -0.88 4.36 6.04
N VAL A 67 -0.20 5.16 5.23
CA VAL A 67 -0.73 5.72 3.99
C VAL A 67 -0.31 4.86 2.81
N PHE A 68 -1.28 4.44 2.01
CA PHE A 68 -1.07 3.76 0.73
C PHE A 68 -1.48 4.68 -0.41
N GLU A 69 -0.48 5.20 -1.10
CA GLU A 69 -0.62 6.00 -2.31
C GLU A 69 -0.08 5.26 -3.54
N GLY A 70 -0.29 5.80 -4.70
CA GLY A 70 0.20 5.24 -5.95
C GLY A 70 -0.83 5.21 -7.07
N ARG A 71 -0.38 4.78 -8.24
CA ARG A 71 -1.17 4.74 -9.46
C ARG A 71 -2.46 3.93 -9.31
N ASP A 72 -3.46 4.26 -10.10
CA ASP A 72 -4.66 3.46 -10.22
C ASP A 72 -4.31 2.07 -10.74
N ALA A 73 -5.03 1.07 -10.28
CA ALA A 73 -4.74 -0.34 -10.51
C ALA A 73 -3.37 -0.85 -9.99
N ALA A 74 -2.59 -0.05 -9.23
CA ALA A 74 -1.31 -0.50 -8.66
C ALA A 74 -1.46 -1.64 -7.64
N GLY A 75 -2.62 -1.78 -6.99
CA GLY A 75 -2.93 -2.88 -6.10
C GLY A 75 -2.91 -2.54 -4.61
N LYS A 76 -3.05 -1.25 -4.27
CA LYS A 76 -3.12 -0.72 -2.90
C LYS A 76 -4.11 -1.48 -2.01
N GLY A 77 -5.40 -1.45 -2.32
CA GLY A 77 -6.43 -2.13 -1.52
C GLY A 77 -6.26 -3.65 -1.44
N GLY A 78 -5.58 -4.28 -2.43
CA GLY A 78 -5.22 -5.69 -2.37
C GLY A 78 -4.03 -5.97 -1.44
N ALA A 79 -3.14 -5.01 -1.23
CA ALA A 79 -2.06 -5.09 -0.26
C ALA A 79 -2.60 -4.87 1.15
N ILE A 80 -3.40 -3.82 1.37
CA ILE A 80 -4.04 -3.52 2.65
C ILE A 80 -4.83 -4.75 3.13
N ARG A 81 -5.66 -5.34 2.26
CA ARG A 81 -6.45 -6.55 2.60
C ARG A 81 -5.58 -7.70 3.10
N ARG A 82 -4.42 -7.94 2.45
CA ARG A 82 -3.52 -9.02 2.83
C ARG A 82 -2.76 -8.71 4.13
N ILE A 83 -2.51 -7.43 4.41
CA ILE A 83 -1.91 -6.97 5.67
C ILE A 83 -2.87 -7.20 6.83
N VAL A 84 -4.14 -6.81 6.69
CA VAL A 84 -5.11 -6.85 7.79
C VAL A 84 -5.82 -8.20 7.96
N GLU A 85 -5.56 -9.17 7.11
CA GLU A 85 -6.31 -10.44 6.99
C GLU A 85 -6.47 -11.19 8.32
N HIS A 86 -5.46 -11.12 9.18
CA HIS A 86 -5.43 -11.79 10.48
C HIS A 86 -5.34 -10.83 11.66
N LEU A 87 -5.42 -9.51 11.41
CA LEU A 87 -5.41 -8.52 12.47
C LEU A 87 -6.78 -8.46 13.18
N ASN A 88 -6.76 -8.15 14.47
CA ASN A 88 -7.96 -7.89 15.23
C ASN A 88 -8.72 -6.68 14.66
N PRO A 89 -9.96 -6.84 14.16
CA PRO A 89 -10.71 -5.76 13.51
C PRO A 89 -11.15 -4.65 14.46
N ARG A 90 -11.05 -4.84 15.78
CA ARG A 90 -11.38 -3.81 16.77
C ARG A 90 -10.25 -2.80 17.00
N GLU A 91 -9.04 -3.12 16.54
CA GLU A 91 -7.81 -2.35 16.79
C GLU A 91 -7.20 -1.79 15.49
N HIS A 92 -7.91 -1.93 14.37
CA HIS A 92 -7.54 -1.28 13.13
C HIS A 92 -8.75 -0.77 12.36
N ARG A 93 -8.53 0.24 11.52
CA ARG A 93 -9.52 0.71 10.53
C ARG A 93 -8.87 0.89 9.17
N ILE A 94 -9.67 0.64 8.12
CA ILE A 94 -9.31 0.97 6.75
C ILE A 94 -10.16 2.16 6.34
N ILE A 95 -9.50 3.25 5.94
CA ILE A 95 -10.13 4.51 5.54
C ILE A 95 -9.95 4.70 4.04
N ALA A 96 -11.07 4.78 3.33
CA ALA A 96 -11.15 5.11 1.92
C ALA A 96 -12.21 6.20 1.76
N LEU A 97 -11.81 7.46 1.87
CA LEU A 97 -12.75 8.56 1.85
C LEU A 97 -13.27 8.81 0.42
N PRO A 98 -14.60 9.03 0.26
CA PRO A 98 -15.19 9.42 -1.02
C PRO A 98 -14.81 10.87 -1.37
N LYS A 99 -15.29 11.38 -2.50
CA LYS A 99 -15.21 12.81 -2.83
C LYS A 99 -15.75 13.65 -1.66
N PRO A 100 -15.14 14.81 -1.34
CA PRO A 100 -15.65 15.71 -0.33
C PRO A 100 -17.09 16.14 -0.68
N ASN A 101 -17.97 16.14 0.32
CA ASN A 101 -19.30 16.75 0.20
C ASN A 101 -19.18 18.29 0.27
N GLU A 102 -20.32 19.01 0.12
CA GLU A 102 -20.33 20.48 0.13
C GLU A 102 -19.83 21.09 1.44
N VAL A 103 -20.19 20.48 2.56
CA VAL A 103 -19.74 20.93 3.89
C VAL A 103 -18.24 20.74 4.04
N GLU A 104 -17.71 19.57 3.64
CA GLU A 104 -16.28 19.27 3.71
C GLU A 104 -15.43 20.16 2.79
N ARG A 105 -15.99 20.63 1.65
CA ARG A 105 -15.31 21.59 0.76
C ARG A 105 -15.11 22.95 1.38
N GLY A 106 -16.04 23.38 2.24
CA GLY A 106 -15.94 24.63 2.99
C GLY A 106 -15.07 24.55 4.24
N GLN A 107 -14.53 23.39 4.57
CA GLN A 107 -13.67 23.19 5.74
C GLN A 107 -12.19 23.22 5.34
N TRP A 108 -11.32 23.38 6.35
CA TRP A 108 -9.91 23.18 6.17
C TRP A 108 -9.65 21.78 5.59
N TYR A 109 -8.83 21.69 4.55
CA TYR A 109 -8.66 20.47 3.74
C TYR A 109 -8.35 19.23 4.57
N PHE A 110 -7.48 19.35 5.58
CA PHE A 110 -7.07 18.23 6.41
C PHE A 110 -8.14 17.78 7.41
N GLN A 111 -9.17 18.59 7.68
CA GLN A 111 -10.16 18.32 8.75
C GLN A 111 -10.85 16.96 8.58
N ARG A 112 -11.18 16.56 7.37
CA ARG A 112 -11.79 15.25 7.09
C ARG A 112 -10.87 14.08 7.39
N TYR A 113 -9.54 14.27 7.26
CA TYR A 113 -8.51 13.27 7.56
C TYR A 113 -8.18 13.26 9.06
N VAL A 114 -8.12 14.40 9.70
CA VAL A 114 -7.92 14.53 11.16
C VAL A 114 -8.97 13.74 11.94
N ARG A 115 -10.22 13.77 11.52
CA ARG A 115 -11.31 12.97 12.12
C ARG A 115 -11.08 11.46 12.04
N GLN A 116 -10.19 11.01 11.17
CA GLN A 116 -9.88 9.60 10.94
C GLN A 116 -8.58 9.15 11.62
N LEU A 117 -7.86 10.05 12.29
CA LEU A 117 -6.64 9.70 12.99
C LEU A 117 -6.89 8.64 14.08
N PRO A 118 -5.89 7.79 14.38
CA PRO A 118 -6.05 6.70 15.33
C PRO A 118 -6.25 7.18 16.76
N ARG A 119 -7.09 6.48 17.49
CA ARG A 119 -7.08 6.51 18.95
C ARG A 119 -5.86 5.76 19.49
N ALA A 120 -5.60 5.87 20.81
CA ALA A 120 -4.56 5.10 21.47
C ALA A 120 -4.80 3.59 21.30
N GLY A 121 -3.78 2.85 20.87
CA GLY A 121 -3.85 1.41 20.60
C GLY A 121 -4.38 1.03 19.21
N GLU A 122 -4.51 1.96 18.28
CA GLU A 122 -5.14 1.71 16.98
C GLU A 122 -4.17 1.90 15.82
N ILE A 123 -4.34 1.07 14.78
CA ILE A 123 -3.68 1.19 13.48
C ILE A 123 -4.71 1.64 12.44
N VAL A 124 -4.45 2.74 11.74
CA VAL A 124 -5.30 3.23 10.65
C VAL A 124 -4.57 3.10 9.31
N PHE A 125 -5.20 2.41 8.37
CA PHE A 125 -4.74 2.26 6.99
C PHE A 125 -5.52 3.19 6.08
N PHE A 126 -4.86 4.11 5.40
CA PHE A 126 -5.47 4.96 4.37
C PHE A 126 -5.27 4.35 2.98
N ASP A 127 -6.35 3.93 2.30
CA ASP A 127 -6.36 3.63 0.86
C ASP A 127 -6.66 4.92 0.11
N ARG A 128 -5.62 5.63 -0.31
CA ARG A 128 -5.56 7.05 -0.64
C ARG A 128 -5.74 7.95 0.60
N SER A 129 -5.12 9.11 0.57
CA SER A 129 -5.03 10.01 1.71
C SER A 129 -5.19 11.47 1.30
N TRP A 130 -4.74 12.38 2.17
CA TRP A 130 -4.60 13.80 1.88
C TRP A 130 -3.72 14.09 0.66
N TYR A 131 -2.87 13.17 0.26
CA TYR A 131 -2.05 13.27 -0.95
C TYR A 131 -2.85 13.20 -2.26
N ASN A 132 -4.17 12.97 -2.22
CA ASN A 132 -5.05 13.23 -3.36
C ASN A 132 -4.88 14.67 -3.89
N ARG A 133 -4.72 15.67 -3.00
CA ARG A 133 -4.50 17.09 -3.35
C ARG A 133 -3.13 17.30 -4.02
N ALA A 134 -2.14 16.44 -3.78
CA ALA A 134 -0.83 16.54 -4.40
C ALA A 134 -0.81 16.03 -5.85
N VAL A 135 -1.67 15.07 -6.21
CA VAL A 135 -1.59 14.38 -7.50
C VAL A 135 -2.94 14.27 -8.21
N VAL A 136 -3.90 13.55 -7.63
CA VAL A 136 -5.16 13.21 -8.32
C VAL A 136 -6.02 14.45 -8.57
N GLU A 137 -6.11 15.33 -7.59
CA GLU A 137 -6.99 16.49 -7.67
C GLU A 137 -6.52 17.52 -8.70
N PRO A 138 -5.25 17.97 -8.73
CA PRO A 138 -4.80 18.93 -9.74
C PRO A 138 -4.82 18.35 -11.15
N VAL A 139 -4.46 17.08 -11.34
CA VAL A 139 -4.47 16.42 -12.66
C VAL A 139 -5.88 16.35 -13.25
N ASN A 140 -6.92 16.21 -12.42
CA ASN A 140 -8.30 16.09 -12.88
C ASN A 140 -9.11 17.40 -12.73
N GLY A 141 -8.50 18.49 -12.32
CA GLY A 141 -9.18 19.76 -12.09
C GLY A 141 -10.18 19.72 -10.92
N PHE A 142 -9.90 18.93 -9.88
CA PHE A 142 -10.75 18.81 -8.70
C PHE A 142 -10.38 19.80 -7.58
N CYS A 143 -9.30 20.52 -7.74
CA CYS A 143 -8.87 21.65 -6.91
C CYS A 143 -8.35 22.79 -7.79
N THR A 144 -8.32 23.99 -7.22
CA THR A 144 -7.66 25.15 -7.85
C THR A 144 -6.15 25.07 -7.70
N GLN A 145 -5.42 25.89 -8.44
CA GLN A 145 -3.97 25.99 -8.31
C GLN A 145 -3.58 26.52 -6.91
N GLU A 146 -4.32 27.48 -6.38
CA GLU A 146 -4.10 28.03 -5.05
C GLU A 146 -4.28 26.98 -3.93
N GLU A 147 -5.33 26.16 -4.03
CA GLU A 147 -5.57 25.06 -3.08
C GLU A 147 -4.45 24.00 -3.13
N TYR A 148 -3.93 23.71 -4.32
CA TYR A 148 -2.78 22.81 -4.49
C TYR A 148 -1.52 23.39 -3.82
N GLU A 149 -1.20 24.66 -4.09
CA GLU A 149 -0.02 25.31 -3.54
C GLU A 149 -0.09 25.43 -2.02
N THR A 150 -1.25 25.83 -1.48
CA THR A 150 -1.50 25.86 -0.03
C THR A 150 -1.25 24.49 0.59
N PHE A 151 -1.81 23.43 0.02
CA PHE A 151 -1.59 22.07 0.49
C PHE A 151 -0.11 21.69 0.48
N MET A 152 0.60 21.96 -0.62
CA MET A 152 2.02 21.61 -0.77
C MET A 152 2.95 22.37 0.20
N ASN A 153 2.52 23.53 0.68
CA ASN A 153 3.23 24.32 1.69
C ASN A 153 2.95 23.83 3.12
N GLU A 154 1.74 23.35 3.38
CA GLU A 154 1.28 23.00 4.74
C GLU A 154 1.50 21.52 5.12
N VAL A 155 1.50 20.60 4.15
CA VAL A 155 1.41 19.16 4.42
C VAL A 155 2.52 18.64 5.34
N ASN A 156 3.74 19.13 5.18
CA ASN A 156 4.88 18.70 6.01
C ASN A 156 4.73 19.13 7.47
N ASP A 157 4.21 20.33 7.70
CA ASP A 157 3.96 20.85 9.04
C ASP A 157 2.83 20.09 9.74
N VAL A 158 1.77 19.79 9.00
CA VAL A 158 0.64 18.99 9.48
C VAL A 158 1.11 17.58 9.87
N GLU A 159 1.89 16.90 9.02
CA GLU A 159 2.45 15.58 9.32
C GLU A 159 3.38 15.63 10.53
N LYS A 160 4.24 16.66 10.63
CA LYS A 160 5.12 16.85 11.76
C LYS A 160 4.38 17.07 13.07
N MET A 161 3.27 17.84 13.06
CA MET A 161 2.39 18.00 14.23
C MET A 161 1.80 16.67 14.68
N TRP A 162 1.33 15.82 13.75
CA TRP A 162 0.80 14.49 14.10
C TRP A 162 1.87 13.58 14.67
N ILE A 163 3.07 13.58 14.10
CA ILE A 163 4.21 12.78 14.61
C ILE A 163 4.61 13.25 16.01
N ASN A 164 4.69 14.56 16.22
CA ASN A 164 4.99 15.14 17.53
C ASN A 164 3.91 14.80 18.59
N SER A 165 2.66 14.54 18.16
CA SER A 165 1.59 14.04 19.03
C SER A 165 1.68 12.53 19.35
N GLY A 166 2.76 11.87 18.89
CA GLY A 166 3.04 10.46 19.13
C GLY A 166 2.44 9.49 18.10
N ILE A 167 2.08 9.96 16.90
CA ILE A 167 1.63 9.11 15.80
C ILE A 167 2.86 8.60 15.03
N TYR A 168 2.94 7.28 14.84
CA TYR A 168 3.84 6.67 13.86
C TYR A 168 3.22 6.82 12.46
N LEU A 169 3.80 7.66 11.61
CA LEU A 169 3.34 7.87 10.24
C LEU A 169 4.24 7.11 9.27
N ILE A 170 3.64 6.24 8.46
CA ILE A 170 4.33 5.47 7.41
C ILE A 170 3.69 5.80 6.07
N LYS A 171 4.49 6.25 5.10
CA LYS A 171 4.05 6.60 3.75
C LYS A 171 4.58 5.60 2.73
N ILE A 172 3.67 4.94 2.01
CA ILE A 172 3.99 3.93 0.99
C ILE A 172 3.38 4.33 -0.35
N TYR A 173 4.18 4.34 -1.40
CA TYR A 173 3.74 4.60 -2.76
C TYR A 173 3.94 3.39 -3.66
N PHE A 174 2.86 2.89 -4.26
CA PHE A 174 2.90 1.79 -5.24
C PHE A 174 3.08 2.34 -6.64
N SER A 175 4.28 2.15 -7.22
CA SER A 175 4.62 2.54 -8.58
C SER A 175 4.41 1.39 -9.55
N ILE A 176 3.79 1.66 -10.69
CA ILE A 176 3.68 0.74 -11.83
C ILE A 176 3.97 1.47 -13.12
N THR A 177 4.40 0.72 -14.14
CA THR A 177 4.60 1.27 -15.49
C THR A 177 3.27 1.51 -16.20
N LYS A 178 3.29 2.36 -17.23
CA LYS A 178 2.12 2.68 -18.06
C LYS A 178 1.51 1.42 -18.70
N GLU A 179 2.36 0.56 -19.22
CA GLU A 179 1.96 -0.71 -19.85
C GLU A 179 1.32 -1.67 -18.84
N GLN A 180 1.90 -1.75 -17.62
CA GLN A 180 1.34 -2.59 -16.56
C GLN A 180 0.00 -2.06 -16.07
N GLN A 181 -0.18 -0.74 -16.02
CA GLN A 181 -1.46 -0.11 -15.68
C GLN A 181 -2.52 -0.43 -16.75
N ALA A 182 -2.19 -0.24 -18.04
CA ALA A 182 -3.08 -0.56 -19.16
C ALA A 182 -3.56 -2.01 -19.12
N LYS A 183 -2.61 -2.95 -18.94
CA LYS A 183 -2.94 -4.38 -18.81
C LYS A 183 -3.90 -4.64 -17.65
N ARG A 184 -3.70 -4.01 -16.49
CA ARG A 184 -4.57 -4.19 -15.32
C ARG A 184 -5.94 -3.57 -15.49
N PHE A 185 -6.05 -2.45 -16.20
CA PHE A 185 -7.34 -1.87 -16.55
C PHE A 185 -8.13 -2.81 -17.47
N ALA A 186 -7.49 -3.40 -18.48
CA ALA A 186 -8.12 -4.42 -19.32
C ALA A 186 -8.62 -5.62 -18.49
N ASP A 187 -7.80 -6.13 -17.54
CA ASP A 187 -8.20 -7.20 -16.63
C ASP A 187 -9.40 -6.81 -15.73
N ILE A 188 -9.50 -5.53 -15.34
CA ILE A 188 -10.60 -5.03 -14.50
C ILE A 188 -11.89 -4.92 -15.31
N VAL A 189 -11.83 -4.33 -16.51
CA VAL A 189 -12.99 -4.14 -17.41
C VAL A 189 -13.58 -5.48 -17.82
N ASN A 190 -12.74 -6.46 -18.13
CA ASN A 190 -13.15 -7.79 -18.57
C ASN A 190 -13.63 -8.72 -17.43
N SER A 191 -13.47 -8.30 -16.16
CA SER A 191 -13.87 -9.11 -15.01
C SER A 191 -15.24 -8.68 -14.47
N PRO A 192 -16.28 -9.55 -14.48
CA PRO A 192 -17.60 -9.23 -13.92
C PRO A 192 -17.55 -8.77 -12.46
N THR A 193 -16.64 -9.34 -11.66
CA THR A 193 -16.51 -9.05 -10.23
C THR A 193 -15.63 -7.84 -9.92
N LYS A 194 -14.97 -7.23 -10.93
CA LYS A 194 -14.05 -6.10 -10.74
C LYS A 194 -14.44 -4.86 -11.54
N ARG A 195 -15.29 -4.99 -12.56
CA ARG A 195 -15.70 -3.91 -13.47
C ARG A 195 -16.20 -2.66 -12.74
N TRP A 196 -16.88 -2.82 -11.62
CA TRP A 196 -17.37 -1.73 -10.78
C TRP A 196 -16.26 -0.80 -10.25
N LYS A 197 -15.00 -1.23 -10.28
CA LYS A 197 -13.84 -0.43 -9.86
C LYS A 197 -13.34 0.54 -10.92
N TYR A 198 -13.78 0.37 -12.16
CA TYR A 198 -13.32 1.19 -13.29
C TYR A 198 -14.14 2.47 -13.38
N SER A 199 -13.53 3.59 -13.07
CA SER A 199 -14.14 4.91 -12.98
C SER A 199 -13.84 5.79 -14.19
N SER A 200 -14.48 6.95 -14.29
CA SER A 200 -14.16 7.96 -15.30
C SER A 200 -12.75 8.55 -15.17
N VAL A 201 -12.19 8.53 -13.97
CA VAL A 201 -10.79 8.92 -13.71
C VAL A 201 -9.84 7.89 -14.29
N ASP A 202 -10.14 6.59 -14.12
CA ASP A 202 -9.32 5.50 -14.66
C ASP A 202 -9.30 5.53 -16.22
N GLN A 203 -10.40 5.94 -16.85
CA GLN A 203 -10.48 6.07 -18.30
C GLN A 203 -9.45 7.06 -18.85
N LYS A 204 -9.22 8.17 -18.17
CA LYS A 204 -8.26 9.23 -18.56
C LYS A 204 -6.84 8.98 -18.07
N ALA A 205 -6.65 8.02 -17.16
CA ALA A 205 -5.38 7.81 -16.46
C ALA A 205 -4.23 7.41 -17.38
N GLN A 206 -4.53 6.77 -18.54
CA GLN A 206 -3.52 6.40 -19.53
C GLN A 206 -3.04 7.60 -20.35
N ASP A 207 -3.95 8.48 -20.75
CA ASP A 207 -3.63 9.68 -21.52
C ASP A 207 -2.89 10.70 -20.66
N LEU A 208 -3.27 10.80 -19.39
CA LEU A 208 -2.67 11.71 -18.41
C LEU A 208 -1.48 11.11 -17.66
N PHE A 209 -0.95 9.95 -18.07
CA PHE A 209 0.08 9.24 -17.33
C PHE A 209 1.31 10.11 -17.02
N ASP A 210 1.77 10.87 -17.99
CA ASP A 210 2.95 11.72 -17.84
C ASP A 210 2.67 12.95 -16.96
N VAL A 211 1.46 13.52 -17.04
CA VAL A 211 1.02 14.60 -16.15
C VAL A 211 0.99 14.12 -14.70
N TYR A 212 0.41 12.95 -14.45
CA TYR A 212 0.46 12.30 -13.15
C TYR A 212 1.90 12.05 -12.66
N SER A 213 2.84 11.73 -13.57
CA SER A 213 4.25 11.54 -13.23
C SER A 213 4.88 12.83 -12.75
N ALA A 214 4.63 13.95 -13.47
CA ALA A 214 5.16 15.25 -13.10
C ALA A 214 4.69 15.69 -11.69
N TYR A 215 3.38 15.61 -11.41
CA TYR A 215 2.85 15.93 -10.08
C TYR A 215 3.39 15.01 -8.97
N LYS A 216 3.51 13.71 -9.25
CA LYS A 216 4.10 12.73 -8.35
C LYS A 216 5.57 13.08 -8.01
N ASP A 217 6.36 13.48 -9.00
CA ASP A 217 7.78 13.82 -8.79
C ASP A 217 7.92 15.08 -7.94
N VAL A 218 7.07 16.10 -8.17
CA VAL A 218 6.99 17.28 -7.30
C VAL A 218 6.57 16.89 -5.88
N MET A 219 5.57 16.01 -5.73
CA MET A 219 5.14 15.51 -4.43
C MET A 219 6.32 14.86 -3.66
N PHE A 220 7.06 13.96 -4.30
CA PHE A 220 8.20 13.33 -3.63
C PHE A 220 9.28 14.35 -3.27
N THR A 221 9.65 15.22 -4.19
CA THR A 221 10.69 16.24 -3.95
C THR A 221 10.35 17.12 -2.76
N LYS A 222 9.09 17.55 -2.62
CA LYS A 222 8.67 18.46 -1.54
C LYS A 222 8.30 17.77 -0.23
N THR A 223 7.88 16.50 -0.26
CA THR A 223 7.28 15.84 0.92
C THR A 223 8.02 14.59 1.39
N ASN A 224 9.19 14.27 0.82
CA ASN A 224 10.05 13.21 1.31
C ASN A 224 10.94 13.75 2.44
N THR A 225 10.38 13.86 3.64
CA THR A 225 11.07 14.41 4.81
C THR A 225 11.76 13.32 5.63
N ASP A 226 12.79 13.69 6.42
CA ASP A 226 13.50 12.74 7.29
C ASP A 226 12.61 12.12 8.36
N PHE A 227 11.61 12.87 8.84
CA PHE A 227 10.67 12.41 9.86
C PHE A 227 9.50 11.56 9.28
N ALA A 228 9.21 11.69 7.99
CA ALA A 228 8.16 10.94 7.29
C ALA A 228 8.58 10.64 5.83
N PRO A 229 9.57 9.77 5.60
CA PRO A 229 10.04 9.46 4.27
C PRO A 229 9.04 8.60 3.49
N TRP A 230 8.99 8.78 2.17
CA TRP A 230 8.27 7.91 1.26
C TRP A 230 9.01 6.59 1.03
N LYS A 231 8.29 5.49 1.12
CA LYS A 231 8.73 4.20 0.59
C LYS A 231 8.09 3.96 -0.78
N ILE A 232 8.87 4.07 -1.83
CA ILE A 232 8.44 3.74 -3.19
C ILE A 232 8.64 2.24 -3.41
N ILE A 233 7.59 1.54 -3.84
CA ILE A 233 7.58 0.09 -4.08
C ILE A 233 7.24 -0.17 -5.55
N ASP A 234 8.08 -0.95 -6.26
CA ASP A 234 7.71 -1.49 -7.57
C ASP A 234 6.56 -2.48 -7.44
N ALA A 235 5.38 -2.03 -7.87
CA ALA A 235 4.15 -2.81 -7.81
C ALA A 235 3.80 -3.51 -9.14
N ASN A 236 4.71 -3.56 -10.12
CA ASN A 236 4.51 -4.33 -11.36
C ASN A 236 4.24 -5.81 -11.06
N LYS A 237 4.80 -6.36 -10.00
CA LYS A 237 4.51 -7.70 -9.50
C LYS A 237 3.81 -7.62 -8.13
N LYS A 238 2.47 -7.72 -8.11
CA LYS A 238 1.63 -7.57 -6.90
C LYS A 238 2.11 -8.38 -5.69
N TYR A 239 2.57 -9.61 -5.92
CA TYR A 239 3.05 -10.49 -4.84
C TYR A 239 4.33 -9.96 -4.17
N LYS A 240 5.27 -9.38 -4.96
CA LYS A 240 6.48 -8.75 -4.42
C LYS A 240 6.15 -7.48 -3.64
N ALA A 241 5.32 -6.62 -4.23
CA ALA A 241 4.91 -5.37 -3.59
C ALA A 241 4.22 -5.58 -2.24
N ARG A 242 3.39 -6.63 -2.10
CA ARG A 242 2.75 -6.97 -0.82
C ARG A 242 3.77 -7.36 0.25
N VAL A 243 4.71 -8.22 -0.10
CA VAL A 243 5.79 -8.65 0.81
C VAL A 243 6.61 -7.44 1.23
N GLU A 244 7.05 -6.62 0.28
CA GLU A 244 7.89 -5.44 0.55
C GLU A 244 7.16 -4.40 1.42
N ALA A 245 5.86 -4.19 1.21
CA ALA A 245 5.07 -3.30 2.04
C ALA A 245 4.97 -3.79 3.49
N MET A 246 4.71 -5.08 3.70
CA MET A 246 4.68 -5.68 5.04
C MET A 246 6.02 -5.57 5.74
N GLU A 247 7.11 -5.93 5.06
CA GLU A 247 8.48 -5.84 5.59
C GLU A 247 8.83 -4.40 5.98
N TYR A 248 8.46 -3.43 5.14
CA TYR A 248 8.71 -2.02 5.44
C TYR A 248 7.95 -1.55 6.68
N ILE A 249 6.66 -1.86 6.80
CA ILE A 249 5.84 -1.54 7.98
C ILE A 249 6.48 -2.13 9.24
N LEU A 250 6.80 -3.41 9.23
CA LEU A 250 7.43 -4.13 10.34
C LEU A 250 8.80 -3.56 10.73
N SER A 251 9.53 -2.98 9.78
CA SER A 251 10.83 -2.37 10.05
C SER A 251 10.73 -1.02 10.78
N LYS A 252 9.63 -0.27 10.55
CA LYS A 252 9.50 1.11 11.03
C LYS A 252 8.96 1.24 12.45
N ILE A 253 8.29 0.24 12.97
CA ILE A 253 7.68 0.27 14.31
C ILE A 253 8.51 -0.57 15.26
N PRO A 254 8.92 -0.06 16.44
CA PRO A 254 9.79 -0.76 17.39
C PRO A 254 8.98 -1.67 18.33
N TYR A 255 8.27 -2.68 17.77
CA TYR A 255 7.54 -3.66 18.57
C TYR A 255 8.48 -4.74 19.14
N ASP A 256 8.05 -5.39 20.22
CA ASP A 256 8.81 -6.42 20.90
C ASP A 256 8.77 -7.77 20.17
N ASP A 257 9.65 -8.69 20.51
CA ASP A 257 9.75 -10.05 19.98
C ASP A 257 9.85 -10.18 18.46
N LYS A 258 10.43 -9.16 17.82
CA LYS A 258 10.72 -9.19 16.39
C LYS A 258 11.55 -10.39 15.98
N ASN A 259 11.06 -11.18 15.04
CA ASN A 259 11.88 -12.22 14.43
C ASN A 259 12.87 -11.61 13.41
N LYS A 260 14.06 -11.27 13.92
CA LYS A 260 15.14 -10.65 13.11
C LYS A 260 15.55 -11.50 11.90
N ARG A 261 15.35 -12.83 11.92
CA ARG A 261 15.65 -13.70 10.77
C ARG A 261 14.66 -13.51 9.64
N ILE A 262 13.38 -13.33 9.97
CA ILE A 262 12.32 -13.05 9.00
C ILE A 262 12.53 -11.66 8.38
N LEU A 263 12.96 -10.67 9.15
CA LEU A 263 13.12 -9.29 8.70
C LEU A 263 14.49 -9.01 8.04
N LYS A 264 15.48 -9.90 8.16
CA LYS A 264 16.85 -9.72 7.61
C LYS A 264 16.94 -9.74 6.07
N HIS A 265 15.90 -10.07 5.33
CA HIS A 265 15.92 -10.06 3.86
C HIS A 265 15.73 -8.66 3.24
N GLN A 266 15.89 -7.61 4.04
CA GLN A 266 15.88 -6.22 3.58
C GLN A 266 17.24 -5.81 2.96
N ASN A 267 17.69 -6.43 1.87
CA ASN A 267 18.51 -5.72 0.90
C ASN A 267 17.56 -4.87 0.03
N LEU A 268 17.05 -3.83 0.67
CA LEU A 268 16.28 -2.79 0.02
C LEU A 268 17.27 -1.98 -0.81
N SER A 269 17.25 -2.22 -2.12
CA SER A 269 17.78 -1.22 -3.04
C SER A 269 17.04 0.09 -2.74
N LEU A 270 17.74 1.00 -2.06
CA LEU A 270 17.36 2.40 -2.03
C LEU A 270 17.38 2.85 -3.49
N ILE A 271 16.22 2.96 -4.10
CA ILE A 271 16.10 3.70 -5.34
C ILE A 271 16.30 5.15 -4.90
N HIS A 272 17.53 5.62 -5.02
CA HIS A 272 17.81 7.05 -4.94
C HIS A 272 17.07 7.69 -6.12
N ILE A 273 16.18 8.62 -5.80
CA ILE A 273 15.54 9.54 -6.76
C ILE A 273 16.58 10.53 -7.26
#